data_837df5051ccd86c8a5e30135ce6309b5
#
_entry.id   837df5051ccd86c8a5e30135ce6309b5
#
_cell.length_a   1.000
_cell.length_b   1.000
_cell.length_c   1.000
_cell.angle_alpha   90.00
_cell.angle_beta   90.00
_cell.angle_gamma   90.00
#
_symmetry.space_group_name_H-M   'P 1'
#
loop_
_entity.id
_entity.type
_entity.pdbx_description
1 polymer ?
#
loop_
_entity_poly.entity_id
_entity_poly.type
_entity_poly.pdbx_seq_one_letter_code
_entity_poly.pdbx_strand_id
1 'polypeptide(L)'
;DYDKTLQLIAVGVQKYPHYSSFYRVGMYASDKVKKYEDAVNYGNKLFNTADTIKYTANDYIYYAEALMNTGKFDEAIAAYKHIPEVDPENKETNKLISGLYVKARRGPEAVGGMGQHITEVGENGTYKELDALADIYIDEASVEGATDAVKKAAFENADKVYARMVEKYDYAATYAVWKRALMNHQINSDVKVGRALPYYQQFISLVEPKAEKTAS
;
A
#
# COMPACT_ATOMS: atom_id res chain seq x y z
N ASP A 1 28.71 -3.04 3.62
CA ASP A 1 28.59 -4.22 4.49
C ASP A 1 27.90 -3.81 5.80
N TYR A 2 26.61 -4.06 5.89
CA TYR A 2 25.77 -3.63 7.02
C TYR A 2 26.15 -4.34 8.34
N ASP A 3 26.66 -5.57 8.30
CA ASP A 3 27.09 -6.26 9.53
C ASP A 3 28.32 -5.58 10.15
N LYS A 4 29.29 -5.15 9.34
CA LYS A 4 30.41 -4.32 9.83
C LYS A 4 29.92 -2.98 10.37
N THR A 5 28.95 -2.35 9.70
CA THR A 5 28.34 -1.12 10.19
C THR A 5 27.74 -1.34 11.58
N LEU A 6 26.97 -2.41 11.80
CA LEU A 6 26.37 -2.72 13.10
C LEU A 6 27.42 -2.97 14.19
N GLN A 7 28.53 -3.64 13.88
CA GLN A 7 29.63 -3.81 14.82
C GLN A 7 30.22 -2.45 15.26
N LEU A 8 30.44 -1.55 14.31
CA LEU A 8 30.96 -0.19 14.62
C LEU A 8 29.94 0.64 15.41
N ILE A 9 28.67 0.54 15.06
CA ILE A 9 27.58 1.21 15.79
C ILE A 9 27.51 0.73 17.24
N ALA A 10 27.63 -0.58 17.49
CA ALA A 10 27.61 -1.12 18.85
C ALA A 10 28.72 -0.50 19.73
N VAL A 11 29.94 -0.34 19.18
CA VAL A 11 31.03 0.36 19.86
C VAL A 11 30.74 1.85 20.04
N GLY A 12 30.20 2.51 19.01
CA GLY A 12 29.81 3.91 19.03
C GLY A 12 28.79 4.24 20.11
N VAL A 13 27.73 3.42 20.21
CA VAL A 13 26.67 3.57 21.22
C VAL A 13 27.21 3.41 22.65
N GLN A 14 28.11 2.46 22.87
CA GLN A 14 28.73 2.31 24.20
C GLN A 14 29.57 3.54 24.60
N LYS A 15 30.28 4.11 23.64
CA LYS A 15 31.16 5.24 23.89
C LYS A 15 30.44 6.58 23.94
N TYR A 16 29.39 6.71 23.15
CA TYR A 16 28.62 7.97 22.98
C TYR A 16 27.11 7.69 23.02
N PRO A 17 26.51 7.31 24.17
CA PRO A 17 25.15 6.82 24.28
C PRO A 17 24.08 7.91 24.01
N HIS A 18 24.44 9.17 23.96
CA HIS A 18 23.53 10.29 23.66
C HIS A 18 23.62 10.77 22.22
N TYR A 19 24.44 10.14 21.39
CA TYR A 19 24.63 10.55 20.00
C TYR A 19 23.65 9.83 19.08
N SER A 20 22.52 10.46 18.79
CA SER A 20 21.38 9.86 18.08
C SER A 20 21.69 9.38 16.67
N SER A 21 22.72 9.92 16.00
CA SER A 21 23.14 9.44 14.69
C SER A 21 23.54 7.96 14.68
N PHE A 22 24.09 7.44 15.78
CA PHE A 22 24.38 6.00 15.88
C PHE A 22 23.10 5.17 15.88
N TYR A 23 22.08 5.63 16.58
CA TYR A 23 20.78 4.95 16.61
C TYR A 23 20.10 4.99 15.25
N ARG A 24 20.12 6.13 14.55
CA ARG A 24 19.59 6.25 13.17
C ARG A 24 20.25 5.25 12.23
N VAL A 25 21.57 5.22 12.18
CA VAL A 25 22.32 4.31 11.30
C VAL A 25 22.15 2.85 11.73
N GLY A 26 22.10 2.59 13.05
CA GLY A 26 21.82 1.26 13.60
C GLY A 26 20.44 0.73 13.19
N MET A 27 19.39 1.57 13.28
CA MET A 27 18.03 1.24 12.84
C MET A 27 18.02 0.88 11.34
N TYR A 28 18.55 1.76 10.49
CA TYR A 28 18.63 1.52 9.06
C TYR A 28 19.41 0.25 8.69
N ALA A 29 20.59 0.06 9.28
CA ALA A 29 21.45 -1.10 8.97
C ALA A 29 20.80 -2.41 9.44
N SER A 30 20.13 -2.40 10.60
CA SER A 30 19.40 -3.57 11.13
C SER A 30 18.23 -3.94 10.24
N ASP A 31 17.47 -2.96 9.72
CA ASP A 31 16.40 -3.19 8.75
C ASP A 31 16.94 -3.87 7.48
N LYS A 32 18.04 -3.37 6.91
CA LYS A 32 18.65 -3.93 5.68
C LYS A 32 19.11 -5.37 5.82
N VAL A 33 19.49 -5.80 7.02
CA VAL A 33 19.84 -7.21 7.31
C VAL A 33 18.69 -8.00 7.95
N LYS A 34 17.47 -7.42 7.97
CA LYS A 34 16.23 -8.04 8.49
C LYS A 34 16.29 -8.41 9.98
N LYS A 35 17.11 -7.71 10.75
CA LYS A 35 17.15 -7.80 12.23
C LYS A 35 16.13 -6.80 12.80
N TYR A 36 14.85 -7.08 12.60
CA TYR A 36 13.78 -6.10 12.85
C TYR A 36 13.63 -5.72 14.31
N GLU A 37 13.82 -6.66 15.25
CA GLU A 37 13.82 -6.35 16.69
C GLU A 37 14.96 -5.39 17.06
N ASP A 38 16.15 -5.57 16.49
CA ASP A 38 17.27 -4.65 16.69
C ASP A 38 16.94 -3.29 16.08
N ALA A 39 16.33 -3.25 14.90
CA ALA A 39 15.88 -2.01 14.27
C ALA A 39 14.87 -1.27 15.16
N VAL A 40 13.87 -1.96 15.74
CA VAL A 40 12.91 -1.38 16.69
C VAL A 40 13.65 -0.83 17.92
N ASN A 41 14.59 -1.57 18.48
CA ASN A 41 15.36 -1.14 19.64
C ASN A 41 16.19 0.13 19.35
N TYR A 42 16.84 0.20 18.19
CA TYR A 42 17.55 1.40 17.75
C TYR A 42 16.60 2.57 17.50
N GLY A 43 15.42 2.33 16.88
CA GLY A 43 14.39 3.34 16.68
C GLY A 43 13.86 3.90 18.00
N ASN A 44 13.55 3.04 18.98
CA ASN A 44 13.16 3.47 20.33
C ASN A 44 14.21 4.39 20.98
N LYS A 45 15.50 4.08 20.80
CA LYS A 45 16.59 4.92 21.31
C LYS A 45 16.69 6.23 20.55
N LEU A 46 16.56 6.22 19.22
CA LEU A 46 16.56 7.41 18.39
C LEU A 46 15.50 8.41 18.82
N PHE A 47 14.25 7.97 18.98
CA PHE A 47 13.12 8.85 19.32
C PHE A 47 13.07 9.26 20.80
N ASN A 48 13.81 8.59 21.68
CA ASN A 48 13.89 8.90 23.11
C ASN A 48 15.25 9.49 23.53
N THR A 49 16.17 9.73 22.60
CA THR A 49 17.47 10.32 22.90
C THR A 49 17.36 11.83 23.04
N ALA A 50 18.04 12.40 24.03
CA ALA A 50 17.91 13.81 24.42
C ALA A 50 18.74 14.81 23.58
N ASP A 51 19.40 14.39 22.50
CA ASP A 51 20.10 15.32 21.63
C ASP A 51 19.15 16.04 20.65
N THR A 52 19.59 17.15 20.09
CA THR A 52 18.77 18.04 19.26
C THR A 52 18.72 17.60 17.78
N ILE A 53 18.60 16.29 17.52
CA ILE A 53 18.55 15.82 16.15
C ILE A 53 17.22 16.20 15.48
N LYS A 54 17.30 16.63 14.24
CA LYS A 54 16.12 16.81 13.40
C LYS A 54 15.70 15.47 12.81
N TYR A 55 14.48 15.02 13.11
CA TYR A 55 13.89 13.82 12.50
C TYR A 55 13.51 14.09 11.04
N THR A 56 13.51 13.03 10.24
CA THR A 56 13.14 13.02 8.84
C THR A 56 12.01 12.01 8.59
N ALA A 57 11.31 12.13 7.47
CA ALA A 57 10.31 11.13 7.07
C ALA A 57 10.89 9.70 7.06
N ASN A 58 12.14 9.53 6.60
CA ASN A 58 12.80 8.24 6.56
C ASN A 58 13.01 7.61 7.96
N ASP A 59 13.22 8.42 9.00
CA ASP A 59 13.34 7.89 10.36
C ASP A 59 12.05 7.18 10.79
N TYR A 60 10.90 7.80 10.53
CA TYR A 60 9.60 7.23 10.81
C TYR A 60 9.26 6.05 9.89
N ILE A 61 9.64 6.11 8.60
CA ILE A 61 9.41 5.02 7.66
C ILE A 61 10.15 3.76 8.09
N TYR A 62 11.45 3.81 8.32
CA TYR A 62 12.23 2.63 8.74
C TYR A 62 11.79 2.10 10.10
N TYR A 63 11.44 2.99 11.02
CA TYR A 63 10.93 2.57 12.32
C TYR A 63 9.58 1.84 12.19
N ALA A 64 8.64 2.39 11.41
CA ALA A 64 7.35 1.78 11.15
C ALA A 64 7.49 0.44 10.41
N GLU A 65 8.38 0.33 9.42
CA GLU A 65 8.67 -0.93 8.73
C GLU A 65 9.20 -2.00 9.67
N ALA A 66 10.11 -1.65 10.58
CA ALA A 66 10.62 -2.57 11.60
C ALA A 66 9.51 -3.02 12.57
N LEU A 67 8.69 -2.08 13.05
CA LEU A 67 7.52 -2.38 13.90
C LEU A 67 6.52 -3.31 13.19
N MET A 68 6.22 -3.04 11.92
CA MET A 68 5.36 -3.89 11.11
C MET A 68 5.91 -5.33 11.01
N ASN A 69 7.19 -5.48 10.74
CA ASN A 69 7.83 -6.80 10.59
C ASN A 69 7.97 -7.55 11.92
N THR A 70 7.78 -6.87 13.06
CA THR A 70 7.65 -7.47 14.40
C THR A 70 6.21 -7.64 14.86
N GLY A 71 5.21 -7.39 13.98
CA GLY A 71 3.79 -7.54 14.27
C GLY A 71 3.16 -6.39 15.06
N LYS A 72 3.88 -5.30 15.29
CA LYS A 72 3.43 -4.13 16.07
C LYS A 72 2.72 -3.11 15.17
N PHE A 73 1.59 -3.50 14.58
CA PHE A 73 0.91 -2.72 13.54
C PHE A 73 0.41 -1.35 14.04
N ASP A 74 -0.16 -1.27 15.23
CA ASP A 74 -0.67 0.01 15.76
C ASP A 74 0.46 1.01 16.06
N GLU A 75 1.59 0.53 16.58
CA GLU A 75 2.80 1.34 16.78
C GLU A 75 3.38 1.82 15.44
N ALA A 76 3.39 0.95 14.41
CA ALA A 76 3.82 1.31 13.07
C ALA A 76 2.93 2.39 12.43
N ILE A 77 1.60 2.28 12.58
CA ILE A 77 0.64 3.28 12.12
C ILE A 77 0.88 4.63 12.85
N ALA A 78 1.12 4.57 14.16
CA ALA A 78 1.43 5.77 14.93
C ALA A 78 2.71 6.44 14.44
N ALA A 79 3.77 5.68 14.15
CA ALA A 79 5.01 6.20 13.59
C ALA A 79 4.79 6.87 12.22
N TYR A 80 4.05 6.26 11.30
CA TYR A 80 3.75 6.88 10.01
C TYR A 80 2.98 8.19 10.13
N LYS A 81 2.09 8.34 11.12
CA LYS A 81 1.32 9.58 11.35
C LYS A 81 2.18 10.80 11.70
N HIS A 82 3.42 10.60 12.11
CA HIS A 82 4.38 11.69 12.34
C HIS A 82 5.09 12.18 11.06
N ILE A 83 4.96 11.47 9.93
CA ILE A 83 5.61 11.88 8.68
C ILE A 83 5.19 13.28 8.23
N PRO A 84 3.89 13.65 8.21
CA PRO A 84 3.47 15.00 7.81
C PRO A 84 3.99 16.14 8.70
N GLU A 85 4.41 15.85 9.93
CA GLU A 85 4.99 16.84 10.84
C GLU A 85 6.41 17.25 10.41
N VAL A 86 7.13 16.34 9.76
CA VAL A 86 8.53 16.54 9.32
C VAL A 86 8.67 16.69 7.81
N ASP A 87 7.67 16.27 7.06
CA ASP A 87 7.58 16.36 5.60
C ASP A 87 6.12 16.60 5.18
N PRO A 88 5.61 17.85 5.27
CA PRO A 88 4.21 18.18 4.94
C PRO A 88 3.82 17.93 3.48
N GLU A 89 4.79 17.89 2.57
CA GLU A 89 4.56 17.63 1.14
C GLU A 89 4.44 16.13 0.82
N ASN A 90 4.63 15.24 1.81
CA ASN A 90 4.55 13.82 1.64
C ASN A 90 3.12 13.34 1.46
N LYS A 91 2.77 12.97 0.25
CA LYS A 91 1.44 12.45 -0.11
C LYS A 91 1.33 10.91 0.02
N GLU A 92 2.43 10.22 0.30
CA GLU A 92 2.44 8.75 0.39
C GLU A 92 2.01 8.22 1.76
N THR A 93 1.95 9.08 2.79
CA THR A 93 1.69 8.65 4.18
C THR A 93 0.39 7.85 4.30
N ASN A 94 -0.71 8.34 3.74
CA ASN A 94 -2.01 7.64 3.82
C ASN A 94 -2.03 6.31 3.06
N LYS A 95 -1.27 6.19 1.97
CA LYS A 95 -1.06 4.93 1.25
C LYS A 95 -0.24 3.93 2.07
N LEU A 96 0.83 4.39 2.73
CA LEU A 96 1.62 3.56 3.64
C LEU A 96 0.79 3.02 4.80
N ILE A 97 -0.01 3.88 5.44
CA ILE A 97 -0.93 3.52 6.53
C ILE A 97 -1.99 2.53 6.02
N SER A 98 -2.57 2.76 4.84
CA SER A 98 -3.50 1.83 4.21
C SER A 98 -2.89 0.44 4.03
N GLY A 99 -1.65 0.36 3.53
CA GLY A 99 -0.92 -0.91 3.41
C GLY A 99 -0.70 -1.63 4.74
N LEU A 100 -0.50 -0.89 5.84
CA LEU A 100 -0.43 -1.48 7.18
C LEU A 100 -1.77 -2.04 7.65
N TYR A 101 -2.87 -1.32 7.40
CA TYR A 101 -4.21 -1.82 7.71
C TYR A 101 -4.54 -3.11 6.96
N VAL A 102 -4.15 -3.23 5.67
CA VAL A 102 -4.28 -4.50 4.91
C VAL A 102 -3.55 -5.64 5.63
N LYS A 103 -2.29 -5.42 6.00
CA LYS A 103 -1.48 -6.44 6.71
C LYS A 103 -2.04 -6.79 8.09
N ALA A 104 -2.64 -5.82 8.77
CA ALA A 104 -3.32 -6.00 10.05
C ALA A 104 -4.73 -6.61 9.92
N ARG A 105 -5.19 -6.96 8.71
CA ARG A 105 -6.55 -7.46 8.42
C ARG A 105 -7.66 -6.47 8.81
N ARG A 106 -7.41 -5.19 8.64
CA ARG A 106 -8.32 -4.06 8.96
C ARG A 106 -8.78 -3.39 7.66
N GLY A 107 -9.58 -4.12 6.89
CA GLY A 107 -10.05 -3.74 5.55
C GLY A 107 -10.74 -2.36 5.48
N PRO A 108 -11.75 -2.06 6.32
CA PRO A 108 -12.43 -0.76 6.29
C PRO A 108 -11.50 0.43 6.48
N GLU A 109 -10.52 0.34 7.39
CA GLU A 109 -9.53 1.39 7.61
C GLU A 109 -8.54 1.49 6.45
N ALA A 110 -8.19 0.34 5.84
CA ALA A 110 -7.35 0.32 4.63
C ALA A 110 -8.02 1.05 3.46
N VAL A 111 -9.30 0.80 3.21
CA VAL A 111 -10.11 1.51 2.21
C VAL A 111 -10.15 3.02 2.50
N GLY A 112 -10.36 3.41 3.76
CA GLY A 112 -10.36 4.81 4.19
C GLY A 112 -9.02 5.51 3.89
N GLY A 113 -7.90 4.90 4.28
CA GLY A 113 -6.55 5.43 4.04
C GLY A 113 -6.23 5.56 2.56
N MET A 114 -6.56 4.56 1.74
CA MET A 114 -6.35 4.62 0.29
C MET A 114 -7.25 5.68 -0.37
N GLY A 115 -8.49 5.83 0.10
CA GLY A 115 -9.40 6.87 -0.36
C GLY A 115 -8.88 8.28 -0.09
N GLN A 116 -8.28 8.51 1.08
CA GLN A 116 -7.62 9.78 1.42
C GLN A 116 -6.41 10.03 0.50
N HIS A 117 -5.54 9.03 0.31
CA HIS A 117 -4.40 9.13 -0.60
C HIS A 117 -4.84 9.52 -2.03
N ILE A 118 -5.87 8.85 -2.58
CA ILE A 118 -6.41 9.16 -3.91
C ILE A 118 -6.90 10.62 -3.99
N THR A 119 -7.48 11.14 -2.91
CA THR A 119 -7.93 12.54 -2.84
C THR A 119 -6.74 13.51 -2.81
N GLU A 120 -5.69 13.19 -2.06
CA GLU A 120 -4.48 14.02 -1.92
C GLU A 120 -3.65 14.10 -3.20
N VAL A 121 -3.52 12.99 -3.94
CA VAL A 121 -2.81 13.00 -5.23
C VAL A 121 -3.63 13.67 -6.33
N GLY A 122 -4.96 13.65 -6.24
CA GLY A 122 -5.88 14.35 -7.15
C GLY A 122 -5.63 14.03 -8.62
N GLU A 123 -5.40 15.08 -9.42
CA GLU A 123 -5.13 14.96 -10.87
C GLU A 123 -3.75 14.37 -11.18
N ASN A 124 -2.81 14.41 -10.24
CA ASN A 124 -1.49 13.80 -10.39
C ASN A 124 -1.51 12.28 -10.17
N GLY A 125 -2.62 11.73 -9.69
CA GLY A 125 -2.79 10.30 -9.52
C GLY A 125 -2.86 9.55 -10.85
N THR A 126 -2.49 8.28 -10.83
CA THR A 126 -2.56 7.36 -11.96
C THR A 126 -3.61 6.28 -11.72
N TYR A 127 -3.85 5.40 -12.69
CA TYR A 127 -4.75 4.26 -12.50
C TYR A 127 -4.29 3.32 -11.36
N LYS A 128 -3.00 3.35 -10.98
CA LYS A 128 -2.43 2.45 -9.96
C LYS A 128 -3.01 2.67 -8.57
N GLU A 129 -3.40 3.90 -8.23
CA GLU A 129 -4.06 4.21 -6.95
C GLU A 129 -5.44 3.58 -6.89
N LEU A 130 -6.19 3.61 -8.01
CA LEU A 130 -7.48 2.93 -8.10
C LEU A 130 -7.31 1.41 -8.12
N ASP A 131 -6.30 0.89 -8.81
CA ASP A 131 -6.00 -0.54 -8.82
C ASP A 131 -5.69 -1.04 -7.40
N ALA A 132 -4.85 -0.32 -6.66
CA ALA A 132 -4.55 -0.64 -5.26
C ALA A 132 -5.80 -0.59 -4.36
N LEU A 133 -6.72 0.35 -4.58
CA LEU A 133 -8.00 0.39 -3.85
C LEU A 133 -8.88 -0.83 -4.19
N ALA A 134 -8.94 -1.23 -5.46
CA ALA A 134 -9.67 -2.42 -5.87
C ALA A 134 -9.07 -3.70 -5.28
N ASP A 135 -7.74 -3.80 -5.22
CA ASP A 135 -7.05 -4.94 -4.60
C ASP A 135 -7.36 -5.05 -3.11
N ILE A 136 -7.52 -3.94 -2.36
CA ILE A 136 -7.94 -3.98 -0.96
C ILE A 136 -9.32 -4.66 -0.82
N TYR A 137 -10.28 -4.32 -1.68
CA TYR A 137 -11.59 -4.99 -1.69
C TYR A 137 -11.48 -6.47 -2.08
N ILE A 138 -10.63 -6.83 -3.04
CA ILE A 138 -10.41 -8.23 -3.45
C ILE A 138 -9.79 -9.03 -2.30
N ASP A 139 -8.88 -8.44 -1.54
CA ASP A 139 -8.27 -9.06 -0.36
C ASP A 139 -9.33 -9.35 0.72
N GLU A 140 -10.33 -8.48 0.92
CA GLU A 140 -11.45 -8.75 1.83
C GLU A 140 -12.25 -10.01 1.43
N ALA A 141 -12.45 -10.23 0.13
CA ALA A 141 -13.11 -11.44 -0.37
C ALA A 141 -12.28 -12.71 -0.14
N SER A 142 -10.96 -12.57 -0.01
CA SER A 142 -9.99 -13.66 0.13
C SER A 142 -9.72 -14.04 1.60
N VAL A 143 -10.32 -13.33 2.57
CA VAL A 143 -10.15 -13.62 4.00
C VAL A 143 -10.74 -14.99 4.31
N GLU A 144 -10.00 -15.83 5.04
CA GLU A 144 -10.47 -17.13 5.50
C GLU A 144 -11.76 -16.98 6.32
N GLY A 145 -12.79 -17.74 5.98
CA GLY A 145 -14.11 -17.66 6.61
C GLY A 145 -15.01 -16.54 6.10
N ALA A 146 -14.59 -15.76 5.07
CA ALA A 146 -15.46 -14.77 4.45
C ALA A 146 -16.73 -15.42 3.87
N THR A 147 -17.89 -14.91 4.27
CA THR A 147 -19.19 -15.38 3.76
C THR A 147 -19.39 -15.01 2.29
N ASP A 148 -20.27 -15.71 1.59
CA ASP A 148 -20.60 -15.40 0.19
C ASP A 148 -21.12 -13.96 0.04
N ALA A 149 -21.84 -13.45 1.04
CA ALA A 149 -22.33 -12.07 1.05
C ALA A 149 -21.15 -11.06 1.12
N VAL A 150 -20.15 -11.33 1.97
CA VAL A 150 -18.94 -10.50 2.08
C VAL A 150 -18.15 -10.54 0.79
N LYS A 151 -17.89 -11.73 0.24
CA LYS A 151 -17.18 -11.89 -1.04
C LYS A 151 -17.86 -11.14 -2.17
N LYS A 152 -19.19 -11.31 -2.27
CA LYS A 152 -19.99 -10.61 -3.29
C LYS A 152 -19.88 -9.09 -3.15
N ALA A 153 -20.06 -8.55 -1.95
CA ALA A 153 -19.94 -7.11 -1.70
C ALA A 153 -18.54 -6.58 -2.02
N ALA A 154 -17.50 -7.30 -1.67
CA ALA A 154 -16.12 -6.97 -1.97
C ALA A 154 -15.87 -6.90 -3.50
N PHE A 155 -16.28 -7.90 -4.27
CA PHE A 155 -16.16 -7.88 -5.72
C PHE A 155 -17.04 -6.79 -6.38
N GLU A 156 -18.21 -6.49 -5.84
CA GLU A 156 -19.05 -5.37 -6.32
C GLU A 156 -18.38 -4.02 -6.09
N ASN A 157 -17.69 -3.83 -4.96
CA ASN A 157 -16.94 -2.62 -4.68
C ASN A 157 -15.70 -2.51 -5.58
N ALA A 158 -14.96 -3.59 -5.79
CA ALA A 158 -13.84 -3.62 -6.74
C ALA A 158 -14.31 -3.29 -8.17
N ASP A 159 -15.44 -3.84 -8.64
CA ASP A 159 -16.01 -3.51 -9.96
C ASP A 159 -16.32 -2.02 -10.10
N LYS A 160 -16.88 -1.38 -9.05
CA LYS A 160 -17.13 0.08 -9.06
C LYS A 160 -15.83 0.88 -9.19
N VAL A 161 -14.76 0.44 -8.53
CA VAL A 161 -13.45 1.09 -8.64
C VAL A 161 -12.90 0.96 -10.06
N TYR A 162 -12.98 -0.23 -10.67
CA TYR A 162 -12.56 -0.44 -12.06
C TYR A 162 -13.46 0.31 -13.05
N ALA A 163 -14.76 0.49 -12.77
CA ALA A 163 -15.63 1.34 -13.58
C ALA A 163 -15.12 2.79 -13.60
N ARG A 164 -14.80 3.34 -12.42
CA ARG A 164 -14.19 4.67 -12.29
C ARG A 164 -12.85 4.77 -13.02
N MET A 165 -12.05 3.68 -13.02
CA MET A 165 -10.79 3.64 -13.75
C MET A 165 -11.01 3.76 -15.27
N VAL A 166 -12.02 3.08 -15.83
CA VAL A 166 -12.39 3.19 -17.25
C VAL A 166 -12.77 4.63 -17.62
N GLU A 167 -13.51 5.31 -16.73
CA GLU A 167 -13.96 6.68 -16.97
C GLU A 167 -12.83 7.71 -16.92
N LYS A 168 -11.84 7.47 -16.03
CA LYS A 168 -10.80 8.47 -15.74
C LYS A 168 -9.53 8.27 -16.57
N TYR A 169 -9.20 7.05 -16.99
CA TYR A 169 -7.91 6.70 -17.56
C TYR A 169 -8.05 5.88 -18.85
N ASP A 170 -8.22 6.55 -19.99
CA ASP A 170 -8.38 5.91 -21.32
C ASP A 170 -7.28 4.88 -21.61
N TYR A 171 -6.02 5.19 -21.24
CA TYR A 171 -4.90 4.30 -21.48
C TYR A 171 -4.93 3.02 -20.62
N ALA A 172 -5.71 2.99 -19.54
CA ALA A 172 -5.90 1.83 -18.67
C ALA A 172 -7.27 1.15 -18.92
N ALA A 173 -8.10 1.66 -19.84
CA ALA A 173 -9.46 1.18 -20.05
C ALA A 173 -9.53 -0.32 -20.38
N THR A 174 -8.66 -0.81 -21.25
CA THR A 174 -8.61 -2.24 -21.61
C THR A 174 -8.34 -3.13 -20.41
N TYR A 175 -7.37 -2.75 -19.57
CA TYR A 175 -7.06 -3.45 -18.33
C TYR A 175 -8.25 -3.42 -17.36
N ALA A 176 -8.84 -2.24 -17.16
CA ALA A 176 -9.94 -2.07 -16.22
C ALA A 176 -11.20 -2.83 -16.66
N VAL A 177 -11.53 -2.84 -17.95
CA VAL A 177 -12.67 -3.61 -18.50
C VAL A 177 -12.45 -5.11 -18.29
N TRP A 178 -11.24 -5.61 -18.53
CA TRP A 178 -10.91 -7.00 -18.24
C TRP A 178 -11.08 -7.36 -16.77
N LYS A 179 -10.58 -6.51 -15.86
CA LYS A 179 -10.77 -6.67 -14.41
C LYS A 179 -12.26 -6.66 -14.02
N ARG A 180 -13.08 -5.80 -14.63
CA ARG A 180 -14.54 -5.78 -14.44
C ARG A 180 -15.18 -7.11 -14.86
N ALA A 181 -14.78 -7.67 -15.98
CA ALA A 181 -15.25 -8.98 -16.41
C ALA A 181 -14.94 -10.05 -15.35
N LEU A 182 -13.72 -10.07 -14.80
CA LEU A 182 -13.34 -11.00 -13.74
C LEU A 182 -14.17 -10.79 -12.47
N MET A 183 -14.35 -9.56 -12.00
CA MET A 183 -15.17 -9.26 -10.80
C MET A 183 -16.61 -9.73 -11.00
N ASN A 184 -17.21 -9.43 -12.14
CA ASN A 184 -18.58 -9.84 -12.43
C ASN A 184 -18.74 -11.36 -12.59
N HIS A 185 -17.68 -12.08 -13.02
CA HIS A 185 -17.65 -13.53 -12.99
C HIS A 185 -17.58 -14.08 -11.56
N GLN A 186 -16.80 -13.47 -10.67
CA GLN A 186 -16.73 -13.85 -9.26
C GLN A 186 -18.04 -13.58 -8.50
N ILE A 187 -18.73 -12.48 -8.83
CA ILE A 187 -20.03 -12.14 -8.23
C ILE A 187 -21.10 -13.17 -8.60
N ASN A 188 -21.10 -13.64 -9.85
CA ASN A 188 -22.00 -14.67 -10.33
C ASN A 188 -21.40 -15.40 -11.54
N SER A 189 -20.99 -16.65 -11.32
CA SER A 189 -20.43 -17.52 -12.36
C SER A 189 -21.47 -18.26 -13.19
N ASP A 190 -22.79 -18.12 -12.91
CA ASP A 190 -23.84 -18.76 -13.68
C ASP A 190 -23.87 -18.18 -15.11
N VAL A 191 -23.48 -19.02 -16.06
CA VAL A 191 -23.47 -18.67 -17.48
C VAL A 191 -24.84 -18.30 -18.04
N LYS A 192 -25.94 -18.79 -17.43
CA LYS A 192 -27.32 -18.44 -17.83
C LYS A 192 -27.68 -17.00 -17.44
N VAL A 193 -27.09 -16.48 -16.34
CA VAL A 193 -27.24 -15.08 -15.92
C VAL A 193 -26.37 -14.17 -16.77
N GLY A 194 -25.19 -14.64 -17.18
CA GLY A 194 -24.31 -13.96 -18.11
C GLY A 194 -23.78 -12.62 -17.61
N ARG A 195 -23.66 -12.40 -16.28
CA ARG A 195 -23.31 -11.11 -15.68
C ARG A 195 -21.98 -10.55 -16.20
N ALA A 196 -21.00 -11.40 -16.44
CA ALA A 196 -19.68 -11.00 -16.94
C ALA A 196 -19.64 -10.80 -18.48
N LEU A 197 -20.61 -11.32 -19.20
CA LEU A 197 -20.60 -11.35 -20.67
C LEU A 197 -20.45 -9.96 -21.32
N PRO A 198 -21.16 -8.90 -20.92
CA PRO A 198 -21.01 -7.58 -21.53
C PRO A 198 -19.57 -7.03 -21.44
N TYR A 199 -18.90 -7.30 -20.32
CA TYR A 199 -17.53 -6.84 -20.08
C TYR A 199 -16.50 -7.63 -20.91
N TYR A 200 -16.68 -8.96 -21.07
CA TYR A 200 -15.86 -9.73 -21.98
C TYR A 200 -16.04 -9.28 -23.43
N GLN A 201 -17.26 -8.99 -23.87
CA GLN A 201 -17.53 -8.46 -25.22
C GLN A 201 -16.86 -7.09 -25.41
N GLN A 202 -16.98 -6.19 -24.42
CA GLN A 202 -16.31 -4.90 -24.45
C GLN A 202 -14.78 -5.05 -24.49
N PHE A 203 -14.22 -5.94 -23.68
CA PHE A 203 -12.77 -6.23 -23.71
C PHE A 203 -12.31 -6.70 -25.08
N ILE A 204 -13.02 -7.66 -25.69
CA ILE A 204 -12.70 -8.16 -27.03
C ILE A 204 -12.71 -7.02 -28.04
N SER A 205 -13.73 -6.14 -28.01
CA SER A 205 -13.82 -5.01 -28.93
C SER A 205 -12.68 -3.98 -28.78
N LEU A 206 -12.05 -3.91 -27.57
CA LEU A 206 -10.91 -3.03 -27.31
C LEU A 206 -9.59 -3.61 -27.77
N VAL A 207 -9.45 -4.95 -27.81
CA VAL A 207 -8.20 -5.64 -28.17
C VAL A 207 -8.18 -6.13 -29.61
N GLU A 208 -9.34 -6.30 -30.26
CA GLU A 208 -9.40 -6.66 -31.68
C GLU A 208 -8.77 -5.56 -32.54
N PRO A 209 -7.91 -5.93 -33.49
CA PRO A 209 -7.36 -4.97 -34.43
C PRO A 209 -8.51 -4.25 -35.15
N LYS A 210 -8.57 -2.92 -35.04
CA LYS A 210 -9.47 -2.14 -35.88
C LYS A 210 -9.10 -2.42 -37.31
N ALA A 211 -9.97 -3.08 -38.08
CA ALA A 211 -9.76 -3.31 -39.51
C ALA A 211 -9.40 -1.96 -40.13
N GLU A 212 -8.23 -1.87 -40.75
CA GLU A 212 -7.85 -0.69 -41.54
C GLU A 212 -8.99 -0.43 -42.51
N LYS A 213 -9.63 0.73 -42.40
CA LYS A 213 -10.51 1.19 -43.46
C LYS A 213 -9.60 1.48 -44.65
N THR A 214 -9.46 0.47 -45.51
CA THR A 214 -8.90 0.69 -46.85
C THR A 214 -9.80 1.71 -47.52
N ALA A 215 -9.28 2.94 -47.66
CA ALA A 215 -9.91 3.97 -48.44
C ALA A 215 -9.99 3.47 -49.88
N SER A 216 -11.19 3.18 -50.35
CA SER A 216 -11.51 2.98 -51.78
C SER A 216 -11.83 4.33 -52.39
#